data_a8c0e25e6e1a5617ed0cb4e3aef9edb5
#
_entry.id   a8c0e25e6e1a5617ed0cb4e3aef9edb5
#
_cell.length_a   1.000
_cell.length_b   1.000
_cell.length_c   1.000
_cell.angle_alpha   90.00
_cell.angle_beta   90.00
_cell.angle_gamma   90.00
#
_symmetry.space_group_name_H-M   'P 1'
#
loop_
_entity.id
_entity.type
_entity.pdbx_description
1 polymer ?
#
loop_
_entity_poly.entity_id
_entity_poly.type
_entity_poly.pdbx_seq_one_letter_code
_entity_poly.pdbx_strand_id
1 'polypeptide(L)'
;MTISTEDLLNSILESLDRIDYIKPEDIPNIDLYMDQVTTLMDSKLKNSTRNPEEDKILTKTMINNYAKNNLLPPPVKKKYSKEHVLILIFIYYYKGVMSINDIQTILQPITDLYFKGNTELSLEDIYNEVFSLEKEQVEVMLSLIHISE
;
A
#
# COMPACT_ATOMS: atom_id res chain seq x y z
N MET A 1 -18.56 -3.43 -30.13
CA MET A 1 -19.00 -4.12 -28.92
C MET A 1 -18.93 -3.17 -27.74
N THR A 2 -20.04 -2.79 -27.21
CA THR A 2 -20.09 -1.89 -26.07
C THR A 2 -20.02 -2.69 -24.78
N ILE A 3 -18.98 -2.45 -24.00
CA ILE A 3 -18.88 -3.02 -22.67
C ILE A 3 -19.87 -2.28 -21.77
N SER A 4 -20.75 -3.00 -21.10
CA SER A 4 -21.68 -2.37 -20.19
C SER A 4 -20.96 -1.77 -18.99
N THR A 5 -21.54 -0.73 -18.41
CA THR A 5 -21.01 -0.12 -17.19
C THR A 5 -20.90 -1.15 -16.07
N GLU A 6 -21.88 -2.04 -15.96
CA GLU A 6 -21.89 -3.12 -14.99
C GLU A 6 -20.72 -4.07 -15.17
N ASP A 7 -20.42 -4.49 -16.40
CA ASP A 7 -19.30 -5.38 -16.69
C ASP A 7 -17.97 -4.71 -16.35
N LEU A 8 -17.81 -3.42 -16.65
CA LEU A 8 -16.62 -2.67 -16.32
C LEU A 8 -16.41 -2.57 -14.81
N LEU A 9 -17.46 -2.30 -14.06
CA LEU A 9 -17.41 -2.20 -12.60
C LEU A 9 -17.14 -3.54 -11.94
N ASN A 10 -17.75 -4.62 -12.44
CA ASN A 10 -17.46 -5.96 -11.96
C ASN A 10 -16.00 -6.34 -12.21
N SER A 11 -15.46 -5.94 -13.37
CA SER A 11 -14.05 -6.17 -13.69
C SER A 11 -13.12 -5.41 -12.73
N ILE A 12 -13.46 -4.17 -12.40
CA ILE A 12 -12.72 -3.37 -11.41
C ILE A 12 -12.78 -4.03 -10.03
N LEU A 13 -13.97 -4.48 -9.62
CA LEU A 13 -14.16 -5.14 -8.33
C LEU A 13 -13.35 -6.43 -8.24
N GLU A 14 -13.38 -7.25 -9.29
CA GLU A 14 -12.58 -8.47 -9.35
C GLU A 14 -11.08 -8.16 -9.28
N SER A 15 -10.64 -7.08 -9.93
CA SER A 15 -9.26 -6.62 -9.87
C SER A 15 -8.87 -6.20 -8.46
N LEU A 16 -9.75 -5.51 -7.75
CA LEU A 16 -9.53 -5.11 -6.36
C LEU A 16 -9.51 -6.30 -5.40
N ASP A 17 -10.36 -7.31 -5.66
CA ASP A 17 -10.34 -8.55 -4.87
C ASP A 17 -9.07 -9.35 -5.11
N ARG A 18 -8.51 -9.30 -6.32
CA ARG A 18 -7.23 -9.93 -6.64
C ARG A 18 -6.05 -9.16 -6.05
N ILE A 19 -6.20 -7.86 -5.88
CA ILE A 19 -5.25 -7.07 -5.10
C ILE A 19 -5.56 -7.33 -3.62
N ASP A 20 -5.28 -8.55 -3.18
CA ASP A 20 -5.26 -8.84 -1.76
C ASP A 20 -4.19 -7.96 -1.15
N TYR A 21 -4.61 -6.92 -0.44
CA TYR A 21 -3.63 -6.12 0.28
C TYR A 21 -2.89 -7.02 1.26
N ILE A 22 -1.60 -6.75 1.44
CA ILE A 22 -0.79 -7.52 2.37
C ILE A 22 -1.33 -7.26 3.78
N LYS A 23 -1.69 -8.33 4.47
CA LYS A 23 -2.16 -8.20 5.85
C LYS A 23 -0.96 -7.98 6.78
N PRO A 24 -1.11 -7.16 7.82
CA PRO A 24 -0.02 -6.96 8.79
C PRO A 24 0.52 -8.25 9.38
N GLU A 25 -0.32 -9.27 9.55
CA GLU A 25 0.10 -10.57 10.07
C GLU A 25 1.07 -11.29 9.13
N ASP A 26 1.04 -10.98 7.83
CA ASP A 26 1.91 -11.59 6.84
C ASP A 26 3.29 -10.94 6.79
N ILE A 27 3.50 -9.85 7.52
CA ILE A 27 4.79 -9.16 7.61
C ILE A 27 5.52 -9.65 8.84
N PRO A 28 6.80 -10.08 8.70
CA PRO A 28 7.58 -10.51 9.86
C PRO A 28 7.67 -9.42 10.93
N ASN A 29 7.49 -9.79 12.18
CA ASN A 29 7.57 -8.87 13.32
C ASN A 29 9.00 -8.73 13.82
N ILE A 30 9.94 -8.58 12.89
CA ILE A 30 11.37 -8.38 13.13
C ILE A 30 11.87 -7.28 12.20
N ASP A 31 12.97 -6.65 12.58
CA ASP A 31 13.61 -5.65 11.72
C ASP A 31 14.34 -6.33 10.58
N LEU A 32 14.20 -5.78 9.38
CA LEU A 32 14.74 -6.35 8.15
C LEU A 32 15.78 -5.45 7.51
N TYR A 33 16.78 -6.06 6.90
CA TYR A 33 17.73 -5.33 6.05
C TYR A 33 17.09 -5.00 4.69
N MET A 34 17.67 -4.04 3.98
CA MET A 34 17.16 -3.58 2.68
C MET A 34 16.89 -4.73 1.71
N ASP A 35 17.82 -5.68 1.60
CA ASP A 35 17.65 -6.83 0.69
C ASP A 35 16.45 -7.70 1.07
N GLN A 36 16.20 -7.85 2.35
CA GLN A 36 15.06 -8.62 2.84
C GLN A 36 13.75 -7.89 2.59
N VAL A 37 13.75 -6.56 2.73
CA VAL A 37 12.57 -5.74 2.44
C VAL A 37 12.21 -5.84 0.96
N THR A 38 13.17 -5.66 0.07
CA THR A 38 12.90 -5.73 -1.39
C THR A 38 12.41 -7.11 -1.79
N THR A 39 13.00 -8.18 -1.24
CA THR A 39 12.55 -9.54 -1.50
C THR A 39 11.13 -9.78 -1.01
N LEU A 40 10.82 -9.31 0.19
CA LEU A 40 9.47 -9.43 0.77
C LEU A 40 8.44 -8.71 -0.10
N MET A 41 8.74 -7.48 -0.50
CA MET A 41 7.83 -6.70 -1.34
C MET A 41 7.61 -7.38 -2.70
N ASP A 42 8.67 -7.87 -3.33
CA ASP A 42 8.55 -8.59 -4.60
C ASP A 42 7.68 -9.83 -4.45
N SER A 43 7.88 -10.62 -3.39
CA SER A 43 7.13 -11.86 -3.21
C SER A 43 5.65 -11.61 -2.91
N LYS A 44 5.32 -10.53 -2.20
CA LYS A 44 3.94 -10.24 -1.78
C LYS A 44 3.16 -9.43 -2.83
N LEU A 45 3.82 -8.59 -3.61
CA LEU A 45 3.16 -7.67 -4.55
C LEU A 45 3.34 -8.05 -6.01
N LYS A 46 4.01 -9.16 -6.30
CA LYS A 46 4.31 -9.58 -7.66
C LYS A 46 3.06 -9.73 -8.54
N ASN A 47 1.96 -10.19 -7.97
CA ASN A 47 0.72 -10.40 -8.72
C ASN A 47 -0.04 -9.11 -9.05
N SER A 48 0.37 -7.97 -8.48
CA SER A 48 -0.28 -6.69 -8.73
C SER A 48 0.35 -5.89 -9.86
N THR A 49 1.43 -6.37 -10.47
CA THR A 49 2.09 -5.71 -11.61
C THR A 49 1.61 -6.28 -12.93
N ARG A 50 1.68 -5.46 -13.99
CA ARG A 50 1.33 -5.90 -15.35
C ARG A 50 2.30 -6.95 -15.89
N ASN A 51 3.58 -6.78 -15.58
CA ASN A 51 4.66 -7.66 -16.03
C ASN A 51 5.43 -8.16 -14.82
N PRO A 52 4.92 -9.20 -14.10
CA PRO A 52 5.54 -9.64 -12.85
C PRO A 52 7.00 -10.08 -12.97
N GLU A 53 7.43 -10.49 -14.16
CA GLU A 53 8.80 -10.92 -14.39
C GLU A 53 9.75 -9.75 -14.68
N GLU A 54 9.25 -8.66 -15.25
CA GLU A 54 10.05 -7.53 -15.70
C GLU A 54 10.00 -6.34 -14.73
N ASP A 55 8.84 -6.12 -14.12
CA ASP A 55 8.62 -4.97 -13.26
C ASP A 55 9.10 -5.26 -11.84
N LYS A 56 10.05 -4.46 -11.38
CA LYS A 56 10.46 -4.50 -9.98
C LYS A 56 9.50 -3.65 -9.16
N ILE A 57 8.99 -4.24 -8.09
CA ILE A 57 8.02 -3.58 -7.22
C ILE A 57 8.64 -2.35 -6.56
N LEU A 58 9.73 -2.56 -5.84
CA LEU A 58 10.51 -1.50 -5.20
C LEU A 58 11.98 -1.83 -5.31
N THR A 59 12.75 -0.85 -5.79
CA THR A 59 14.20 -0.97 -5.85
C THR A 59 14.84 -0.32 -4.64
N LYS A 60 16.09 -0.68 -4.35
CA LYS A 60 16.88 -0.05 -3.28
C LYS A 60 16.96 1.46 -3.48
N THR A 61 17.13 1.91 -4.74
CA THR A 61 17.20 3.31 -5.09
C THR A 61 15.89 4.04 -4.76
N MET A 62 14.75 3.42 -5.06
CA MET A 62 13.44 3.98 -4.75
C MET A 62 13.26 4.15 -3.24
N ILE A 63 13.58 3.12 -2.45
CA ILE A 63 13.46 3.17 -1.00
C ILE A 63 14.37 4.25 -0.41
N ASN A 64 15.60 4.34 -0.87
CA ASN A 64 16.52 5.38 -0.44
C ASN A 64 16.00 6.79 -0.78
N ASN A 65 15.40 6.97 -1.95
CA ASN A 65 14.82 8.24 -2.35
C ASN A 65 13.61 8.61 -1.47
N TYR A 66 12.80 7.65 -1.09
CA TYR A 66 11.67 7.89 -0.19
C TYR A 66 12.15 8.35 1.19
N ALA A 67 13.20 7.74 1.72
CA ALA A 67 13.79 8.17 2.99
C ALA A 67 14.41 9.57 2.87
N LYS A 68 15.12 9.84 1.79
CA LYS A 68 15.77 11.12 1.53
C LYS A 68 14.75 12.26 1.40
N ASN A 69 13.58 11.98 0.83
CA ASN A 69 12.53 12.97 0.60
C ASN A 69 11.48 13.02 1.72
N ASN A 70 11.77 12.43 2.85
CA ASN A 70 10.92 12.42 4.05
C ASN A 70 9.57 11.72 3.86
N LEU A 71 9.45 10.84 2.87
CA LEU A 71 8.28 9.98 2.71
C LEU A 71 8.33 8.79 3.66
N LEU A 72 9.51 8.29 3.90
CA LEU A 72 9.77 7.15 4.74
C LEU A 72 10.75 7.57 5.85
N PRO A 73 10.47 7.29 7.12
CA PRO A 73 11.45 7.51 8.16
C PRO A 73 12.73 6.73 7.87
N PRO A 74 13.91 7.26 8.23
CA PRO A 74 15.15 6.57 7.97
C PRO A 74 15.24 5.25 8.73
N PRO A 75 15.98 4.25 8.18
CA PRO A 75 16.19 3.00 8.89
C PRO A 75 17.03 3.22 10.14
N VAL A 76 16.84 2.36 11.14
CA VAL A 76 17.62 2.39 12.36
C VAL A 76 18.69 1.29 12.26
N LYS A 77 19.96 1.68 12.32
CA LYS A 77 21.10 0.75 12.17
C LYS A 77 21.00 -0.10 10.88
N LYS A 78 20.58 0.56 9.78
CA LYS A 78 20.38 -0.06 8.46
C LYS A 78 19.25 -1.07 8.40
N LYS A 79 18.38 -1.11 9.40
CA LYS A 79 17.23 -2.04 9.45
C LYS A 79 15.91 -1.29 9.38
N TYR A 80 14.94 -1.90 8.74
CA TYR A 80 13.58 -1.40 8.57
C TYR A 80 12.63 -2.23 9.42
N SER A 81 11.82 -1.54 10.22
CA SER A 81 10.82 -2.18 11.08
C SER A 81 9.58 -2.58 10.28
N LYS A 82 8.66 -3.29 10.94
CA LYS A 82 7.36 -3.62 10.37
C LYS A 82 6.60 -2.34 9.94
N GLU A 83 6.69 -1.27 10.72
CA GLU A 83 6.06 0.01 10.43
C GLU A 83 6.63 0.63 9.16
N HIS A 84 7.93 0.53 8.92
CA HIS A 84 8.53 0.96 7.66
C HIS A 84 7.95 0.18 6.47
N VAL A 85 7.79 -1.13 6.63
CA VAL A 85 7.23 -1.98 5.56
C VAL A 85 5.79 -1.58 5.26
N LEU A 86 4.98 -1.32 6.28
CA LEU A 86 3.59 -0.85 6.10
C LEU A 86 3.53 0.46 5.33
N ILE A 87 4.41 1.41 5.64
CA ILE A 87 4.49 2.67 4.90
C ILE A 87 4.90 2.45 3.45
N LEU A 88 5.86 1.57 3.20
CA LEU A 88 6.27 1.23 1.82
C LEU A 88 5.12 0.65 1.02
N ILE A 89 4.27 -0.17 1.64
CA ILE A 89 3.08 -0.72 1.00
C ILE A 89 2.09 0.39 0.66
N PHE A 90 1.85 1.34 1.56
CA PHE A 90 1.03 2.52 1.27
C PHE A 90 1.56 3.29 0.05
N ILE A 91 2.85 3.58 0.04
CA ILE A 91 3.47 4.30 -1.07
C ILE A 91 3.28 3.53 -2.37
N TYR A 92 3.49 2.23 -2.35
CA TYR A 92 3.34 1.38 -3.52
C TYR A 92 1.93 1.45 -4.12
N TYR A 93 0.90 1.32 -3.28
CA TYR A 93 -0.48 1.34 -3.77
C TYR A 93 -0.93 2.72 -4.24
N TYR A 94 -0.48 3.80 -3.60
CA TYR A 94 -0.95 5.14 -3.91
C TYR A 94 -0.14 5.86 -4.99
N LYS A 95 1.09 5.44 -5.26
CA LYS A 95 1.94 6.10 -6.27
C LYS A 95 1.36 6.03 -7.69
N GLY A 96 0.46 5.09 -7.94
CA GLY A 96 -0.20 4.94 -9.23
C GLY A 96 -1.37 5.91 -9.45
N VAL A 97 -1.88 6.52 -8.38
CA VAL A 97 -3.06 7.39 -8.44
C VAL A 97 -2.82 8.79 -7.87
N MET A 98 -1.74 8.99 -7.15
CA MET A 98 -1.39 10.26 -6.51
C MET A 98 0.05 10.64 -6.82
N SER A 99 0.33 11.94 -6.79
CA SER A 99 1.71 12.41 -6.85
C SER A 99 2.46 12.07 -5.56
N ILE A 100 3.78 12.02 -5.64
CA ILE A 100 4.64 11.77 -4.48
C ILE A 100 4.44 12.85 -3.41
N ASN A 101 4.24 14.10 -3.83
CA ASN A 101 3.99 15.21 -2.89
C ASN A 101 2.66 15.04 -2.15
N ASP A 102 1.62 14.56 -2.82
CA ASP A 102 0.33 14.30 -2.19
C ASP A 102 0.42 13.14 -1.20
N ILE A 103 1.14 12.08 -1.56
CA ILE A 103 1.40 10.95 -0.67
C ILE A 103 2.15 11.44 0.58
N GLN A 104 3.16 12.28 0.40
CA GLN A 104 3.91 12.85 1.52
C GLN A 104 3.01 13.66 2.46
N THR A 105 2.12 14.48 1.89
CA THR A 105 1.18 15.29 2.66
C THR A 105 0.27 14.42 3.53
N ILE A 106 -0.19 13.30 3.01
CA ILE A 106 -1.04 12.36 3.73
C ILE A 106 -0.25 11.58 4.78
N LEU A 107 0.94 11.10 4.42
CA LEU A 107 1.74 10.24 5.30
C LEU A 107 2.46 11.00 6.42
N GLN A 108 2.81 12.26 6.21
CA GLN A 108 3.61 13.02 7.18
C GLN A 108 3.00 13.05 8.59
N PRO A 109 1.72 13.38 8.77
CA PRO A 109 1.11 13.32 10.10
C PRO A 109 1.13 11.92 10.71
N ILE A 110 0.95 10.89 9.86
CA ILE A 110 0.93 9.50 10.31
C ILE A 110 2.33 9.07 10.76
N THR A 111 3.36 9.36 9.97
CA THR A 111 4.73 9.01 10.32
C THR A 111 5.21 9.75 11.56
N ASP A 112 4.91 11.05 11.67
CA ASP A 112 5.27 11.86 12.84
C ASP A 112 4.63 11.31 14.12
N LEU A 113 3.38 10.89 14.01
CA LEU A 113 2.62 10.40 15.16
C LEU A 113 3.09 9.00 15.61
N TYR A 114 3.30 8.08 14.66
CA TYR A 114 3.57 6.66 14.98
C TYR A 114 5.03 6.33 15.21
N PHE A 115 5.95 7.00 14.54
CA PHE A 115 7.36 6.77 14.76
C PHE A 115 7.91 7.49 16.00
N LYS A 116 7.17 8.46 16.54
CA LYS A 116 7.52 9.15 17.79
C LYS A 116 6.87 8.52 19.03
N GLY A 117 6.07 7.48 18.86
CA GLY A 117 5.64 6.60 19.93
C GLY A 117 4.56 7.10 20.88
N ASN A 118 3.74 8.08 20.50
CA ASN A 118 2.81 8.75 21.42
C ASN A 118 1.33 8.51 21.11
N THR A 119 0.94 7.35 20.58
CA THR A 119 -0.48 7.11 20.33
C THR A 119 -0.95 5.75 20.82
N GLU A 120 -2.24 5.68 21.16
CA GLU A 120 -2.93 4.46 21.52
C GLU A 120 -3.25 3.60 20.29
N LEU A 121 -3.27 4.22 19.08
CA LEU A 121 -3.53 3.52 17.82
C LEU A 121 -2.23 3.10 17.17
N SER A 122 -2.18 1.86 16.71
CA SER A 122 -1.02 1.35 15.98
C SER A 122 -1.12 1.69 14.48
N LEU A 123 0.01 1.72 13.80
CA LEU A 123 0.04 1.88 12.35
C LEU A 123 -0.69 0.72 11.67
N GLU A 124 -0.64 -0.49 12.24
CA GLU A 124 -1.41 -1.63 11.75
C GLU A 124 -2.90 -1.38 11.73
N ASP A 125 -3.44 -0.76 12.79
CA ASP A 125 -4.87 -0.45 12.88
C ASP A 125 -5.29 0.51 11.78
N ILE A 126 -4.48 1.54 11.52
CA ILE A 126 -4.75 2.48 10.44
C ILE A 126 -4.64 1.83 9.08
N TYR A 127 -3.61 1.02 8.88
CA TYR A 127 -3.41 0.27 7.63
C TYR A 127 -4.65 -0.58 7.31
N ASN A 128 -5.11 -1.36 8.27
CA ASN A 128 -6.29 -2.21 8.09
C ASN A 128 -7.55 -1.39 7.81
N GLU A 129 -7.74 -0.29 8.52
CA GLU A 129 -8.91 0.57 8.34
C GLU A 129 -8.95 1.20 6.95
N VAL A 130 -7.81 1.74 6.46
CA VAL A 130 -7.75 2.37 5.15
C VAL A 130 -8.09 1.38 4.04
N PHE A 131 -7.50 0.19 4.04
CA PHE A 131 -7.77 -0.81 3.00
C PHE A 131 -9.17 -1.41 3.12
N SER A 132 -9.70 -1.56 4.32
CA SER A 132 -11.07 -1.99 4.53
C SER A 132 -12.08 -0.98 3.97
N LEU A 133 -11.87 0.31 4.24
CA LEU A 133 -12.74 1.38 3.74
C LEU A 133 -12.75 1.46 2.22
N GLU A 134 -11.61 1.31 1.56
CA GLU A 134 -11.56 1.32 0.10
C GLU A 134 -12.41 0.20 -0.50
N LYS A 135 -12.33 -0.99 0.06
CA LYS A 135 -13.11 -2.13 -0.39
C LYS A 135 -14.62 -1.91 -0.20
N GLU A 136 -15.02 -1.42 0.96
CA GLU A 136 -16.42 -1.09 1.25
C GLU A 136 -16.98 -0.04 0.31
N GLN A 137 -16.20 1.00 0.02
CA GLN A 137 -16.60 2.08 -0.89
C GLN A 137 -16.92 1.56 -2.28
N VAL A 138 -16.10 0.67 -2.81
CA VAL A 138 -16.33 0.07 -4.13
C VAL A 138 -17.60 -0.79 -4.12
N GLU A 139 -17.81 -1.59 -3.07
CA GLU A 139 -19.02 -2.41 -2.93
C GLU A 139 -20.28 -1.55 -2.88
N VAL A 140 -20.24 -0.44 -2.15
CA VAL A 140 -21.35 0.51 -2.07
C VAL A 140 -21.63 1.13 -3.43
N MET A 141 -20.61 1.54 -4.16
CA MET A 141 -20.76 2.10 -5.50
C MET A 141 -21.43 1.11 -6.46
N LEU A 142 -21.01 -0.16 -6.41
CA LEU A 142 -21.63 -1.20 -7.24
C LEU A 142 -23.09 -1.43 -6.89
N SER A 143 -23.42 -1.47 -5.60
CA SER A 143 -24.82 -1.55 -5.14
C SER A 143 -25.69 -0.44 -5.70
N LEU A 144 -25.21 0.81 -5.64
CA LEU A 144 -25.95 1.97 -6.12
C LEU A 144 -26.17 1.92 -7.63
N ILE A 145 -25.22 1.42 -8.38
CA ILE A 145 -25.31 1.29 -9.83
C ILE A 145 -26.32 0.19 -10.20
N HIS A 146 -26.32 -0.93 -9.50
CA HIS A 146 -27.30 -2.00 -9.73
C HIS A 146 -28.72 -1.55 -9.42
N ILE A 147 -28.92 -0.69 -8.42
CA ILE A 147 -30.24 -0.16 -8.07
C ILE A 147 -30.73 0.82 -9.14
N SER A 148 -29.81 1.56 -9.77
CA SER A 148 -30.19 2.56 -10.78
C SER A 148 -30.45 1.96 -12.17
N GLU A 149 -30.16 0.70 -12.37
CA GLU A 149 -30.51 -0.03 -13.57
C GLU A 149 -31.92 -0.66 -13.44
#